data_ae9cff527ac7d15fcf924fa2c0015863
#
_entry.id   ae9cff527ac7d15fcf924fa2c0015863
#
_cell.length_a   1.000
_cell.length_b   1.000
_cell.length_c   1.000
_cell.angle_alpha   90.00
_cell.angle_beta   90.00
_cell.angle_gamma   90.00
#
_symmetry.space_group_name_H-M   'P 1'
#
loop_
_entity.id
_entity.type
_entity.pdbx_description
1 polymer ?
#
loop_
_entity_poly.entity_id
_entity_poly.type
_entity_poly.pdbx_seq_one_letter_code
_entity_poly.pdbx_strand_id
1 'polypeptide(L)'
;MKRLTIAALAATATLLTACSGEPAATQEEAQEYTARQYMQAINDIARSDDVENDEARKPGELLAFAQIDRGDVVGDYVMGGGYVTRLLATAVGADGKVYAFQPTEFIAFNADYGPQQDDTVRRYSDNDGNPVHVFPLRAPLAEPGWPEQLDTIITVMNFHDLYLENFPEDTATTAIAGLYDALKPGGSLVVIDHLAAEGSGIEAANTLHRLDAQVARDALEAAGFVLEEESDLYANPDDPRTANVFDDGIRGQTDQVAWRWRKPE
;
A
#
# COMPACT_ATOMS: atom_id res chain seq x y z
N MET A 1 100.20 20.27 5.07
CA MET A 1 99.27 19.16 4.69
C MET A 1 97.93 19.47 5.28
N LYS A 2 97.04 20.06 4.55
CA LYS A 2 95.64 20.35 5.00
C LYS A 2 94.72 19.46 4.21
N ARG A 3 93.95 18.62 4.92
CA ARG A 3 92.94 17.76 4.33
C ARG A 3 91.65 18.56 4.16
N LEU A 4 91.14 18.57 2.98
CA LEU A 4 89.84 19.15 2.63
C LEU A 4 88.78 18.06 2.82
N THR A 5 87.80 18.33 3.64
CA THR A 5 86.62 17.47 3.85
C THR A 5 85.49 18.04 3.01
N ILE A 6 85.00 17.24 2.04
CA ILE A 6 83.82 17.55 1.20
C ILE A 6 82.58 17.07 1.95
N ALA A 7 81.67 17.96 2.26
CA ALA A 7 80.36 17.66 2.80
C ALA A 7 79.37 17.40 1.64
N ALA A 8 78.80 16.21 1.58
CA ALA A 8 77.74 15.89 0.65
C ALA A 8 76.40 16.31 1.20
N LEU A 9 75.68 17.16 0.50
CA LEU A 9 74.32 17.58 0.80
C LEU A 9 73.33 16.56 0.19
N ALA A 10 72.64 15.81 1.06
CA ALA A 10 71.55 14.93 0.64
C ALA A 10 70.23 15.75 0.59
N ALA A 11 69.69 15.89 -0.60
CA ALA A 11 68.39 16.48 -0.82
C ALA A 11 67.30 15.39 -0.61
N THR A 12 66.51 15.49 0.46
CA THR A 12 65.33 14.66 0.71
C THR A 12 64.14 15.25 -0.06
N ALA A 13 63.70 14.53 -1.11
CA ALA A 13 62.46 14.85 -1.79
C ALA A 13 61.30 14.25 -1.00
N THR A 14 60.46 15.13 -0.44
CA THR A 14 59.22 14.74 0.22
C THR A 14 58.12 14.55 -0.84
N LEU A 15 57.71 13.31 -1.09
CA LEU A 15 56.53 13.00 -1.88
C LEU A 15 55.30 13.31 -1.04
N LEU A 16 54.57 14.33 -1.45
CA LEU A 16 53.19 14.60 -0.97
C LEU A 16 52.27 13.62 -1.71
N THR A 17 51.82 12.58 -0.99
CA THR A 17 50.73 11.72 -1.44
C THR A 17 49.43 12.48 -1.17
N ALA A 18 48.81 13.02 -2.22
CA ALA A 18 47.44 13.54 -2.15
C ALA A 18 46.51 12.35 -2.03
N CYS A 19 45.98 12.11 -0.83
CA CYS A 19 44.79 11.25 -0.65
C CYS A 19 43.60 11.97 -1.22
N SER A 20 43.16 11.61 -2.42
CA SER A 20 41.83 11.89 -2.93
C SER A 20 40.85 11.00 -2.14
N GLY A 21 40.35 11.52 -1.02
CA GLY A 21 39.19 10.91 -0.35
C GLY A 21 37.97 11.09 -1.25
N GLU A 22 37.47 9.99 -1.80
CA GLU A 22 36.10 9.94 -2.32
C GLU A 22 35.17 10.38 -1.18
N PRO A 23 34.17 11.26 -1.42
CA PRO A 23 33.17 11.55 -0.43
C PRO A 23 32.47 10.25 -0.11
N ALA A 24 32.52 9.81 1.14
CA ALA A 24 31.69 8.72 1.63
C ALA A 24 30.25 9.05 1.30
N ALA A 25 29.59 8.19 0.52
CA ALA A 25 28.16 8.28 0.31
C ALA A 25 27.52 8.28 1.72
N THR A 26 26.84 9.37 2.05
CA THR A 26 25.98 9.41 3.22
C THR A 26 24.93 8.34 3.01
N GLN A 27 24.98 7.26 3.79
CA GLN A 27 23.84 6.35 3.89
C GLN A 27 22.69 7.20 4.43
N GLU A 28 21.71 7.46 3.59
CA GLU A 28 20.44 8.01 3.99
C GLU A 28 19.86 6.99 4.99
N GLU A 29 19.71 7.38 6.24
CA GLU A 29 19.06 6.50 7.23
C GLU A 29 17.65 6.24 6.72
N ALA A 30 17.29 4.97 6.55
CA ALA A 30 15.95 4.59 6.12
C ALA A 30 14.93 5.18 7.10
N GLN A 31 13.93 5.89 6.57
CA GLN A 31 12.87 6.48 7.37
C GLN A 31 12.12 5.36 8.11
N GLU A 32 12.02 5.47 9.44
CA GLU A 32 11.25 4.52 10.25
C GLU A 32 9.80 4.98 10.33
N TYR A 33 8.87 4.12 9.89
CA TYR A 33 7.44 4.35 9.97
C TYR A 33 6.86 3.65 11.20
N THR A 34 6.13 4.41 12.03
CA THR A 34 5.51 3.90 13.26
C THR A 34 4.05 4.33 13.37
N ALA A 35 3.21 3.52 14.01
CA ALA A 35 1.80 3.83 14.26
C ALA A 35 1.61 5.21 14.96
N ARG A 36 2.59 5.63 15.75
CA ARG A 36 2.55 6.91 16.45
C ARG A 36 2.53 8.14 15.52
N GLN A 37 3.10 8.04 14.34
CA GLN A 37 3.10 9.13 13.35
C GLN A 37 1.69 9.44 12.86
N TYR A 38 0.78 8.47 12.90
CA TYR A 38 -0.58 8.55 12.37
C TYR A 38 -1.65 8.83 13.41
N MET A 39 -1.28 9.23 14.64
CA MET A 39 -2.24 9.52 15.71
C MET A 39 -3.28 10.58 15.31
N GLN A 40 -2.92 11.54 14.45
CA GLN A 40 -3.89 12.51 13.95
C GLN A 40 -4.94 11.84 13.04
N ALA A 41 -4.52 10.94 12.15
CA ALA A 41 -5.42 10.19 11.29
C ALA A 41 -6.32 9.23 12.07
N ILE A 42 -5.76 8.53 13.08
CA ILE A 42 -6.49 7.60 13.93
C ILE A 42 -7.60 8.33 14.73
N ASN A 43 -7.31 9.52 15.25
CA ASN A 43 -8.22 10.30 16.09
C ASN A 43 -9.04 11.35 15.34
N ASP A 44 -9.08 11.30 14.01
CA ASP A 44 -9.85 12.24 13.22
C ASP A 44 -11.35 12.11 13.51
N ILE A 45 -12.02 13.24 13.79
CA ILE A 45 -13.47 13.26 14.07
C ILE A 45 -14.32 12.72 12.90
N ALA A 46 -13.80 12.84 11.65
CA ALA A 46 -14.46 12.30 10.48
C ALA A 46 -14.58 10.76 10.51
N ARG A 47 -13.84 10.11 11.43
CA ARG A 47 -13.82 8.66 11.64
C ARG A 47 -14.60 8.21 12.88
N SER A 48 -15.36 9.07 13.53
CA SER A 48 -16.06 8.72 14.79
C SER A 48 -16.85 7.40 14.70
N ASP A 49 -17.39 7.08 13.53
CA ASP A 49 -18.17 5.87 13.28
C ASP A 49 -17.31 4.63 13.00
N ASP A 50 -16.00 4.81 12.83
CA ASP A 50 -15.03 3.75 12.48
C ASP A 50 -14.34 3.14 13.70
N VAL A 51 -14.28 3.87 14.81
CA VAL A 51 -13.44 3.56 15.99
C VAL A 51 -13.70 2.17 16.58
N GLU A 52 -14.94 1.68 16.48
CA GLU A 52 -15.29 0.33 16.94
C GLU A 52 -14.54 -0.80 16.20
N ASN A 53 -14.03 -0.50 15.00
CA ASN A 53 -13.29 -1.44 14.18
C ASN A 53 -11.76 -1.33 14.35
N ASP A 54 -11.26 -0.32 15.07
CA ASP A 54 -9.83 0.00 15.13
C ASP A 54 -9.00 -1.11 15.80
N GLU A 55 -9.55 -1.80 16.80
CA GLU A 55 -8.86 -2.91 17.47
C GLU A 55 -8.51 -4.03 16.47
N ALA A 56 -9.45 -4.40 15.62
CA ALA A 56 -9.26 -5.45 14.61
C ALA A 56 -8.46 -4.96 13.39
N ARG A 57 -8.65 -3.69 13.00
CA ARG A 57 -8.08 -3.13 11.77
C ARG A 57 -6.73 -2.44 11.94
N LYS A 58 -6.27 -2.21 13.19
CA LYS A 58 -4.93 -1.70 13.53
C LYS A 58 -4.50 -0.51 12.65
N PRO A 59 -5.28 0.60 12.63
CA PRO A 59 -5.14 1.65 11.61
C PRO A 59 -3.76 2.32 11.58
N GLY A 60 -3.12 2.48 12.73
CA GLY A 60 -1.78 3.08 12.81
C GLY A 60 -0.71 2.19 12.22
N GLU A 61 -0.77 0.92 12.54
CA GLU A 61 0.14 -0.11 12.04
C GLU A 61 -0.06 -0.32 10.53
N LEU A 62 -1.32 -0.29 10.06
CA LEU A 62 -1.64 -0.35 8.63
C LEU A 62 -0.98 0.80 7.86
N LEU A 63 -1.16 2.04 8.32
CA LEU A 63 -0.57 3.21 7.68
C LEU A 63 0.97 3.19 7.74
N ALA A 64 1.54 2.72 8.86
CA ALA A 64 2.98 2.54 9.01
C ALA A 64 3.52 1.48 8.04
N PHE A 65 2.84 0.33 7.93
CA PHE A 65 3.18 -0.72 6.98
C PHE A 65 3.07 -0.23 5.53
N ALA A 66 2.06 0.56 5.22
CA ALA A 66 1.86 1.16 3.90
C ALA A 66 2.85 2.31 3.61
N GLN A 67 3.58 2.81 4.61
CA GLN A 67 4.54 3.91 4.51
C GLN A 67 3.94 5.19 3.91
N ILE A 68 2.76 5.57 4.39
CA ILE A 68 2.04 6.75 3.86
C ILE A 68 2.69 8.05 4.36
N ASP A 69 3.11 8.88 3.43
CA ASP A 69 3.68 10.20 3.72
C ASP A 69 2.69 11.34 3.49
N ARG A 70 2.98 12.48 4.12
CA ARG A 70 2.23 13.71 3.84
C ARG A 70 2.57 14.20 2.43
N GLY A 71 1.53 14.52 1.68
CA GLY A 71 1.66 14.96 0.29
C GLY A 71 1.55 13.84 -0.73
N ASP A 72 1.47 12.57 -0.29
CA ASP A 72 1.27 11.43 -1.20
C ASP A 72 -0.03 11.52 -1.99
N VAL A 73 0.02 10.98 -3.19
CA VAL A 73 -1.16 10.69 -4.02
C VAL A 73 -1.47 9.21 -3.91
N VAL A 74 -2.59 8.88 -3.26
CA VAL A 74 -2.91 7.49 -2.87
C VAL A 74 -4.23 7.04 -3.48
N GLY A 75 -4.29 5.78 -3.93
CA GLY A 75 -5.50 5.09 -4.36
C GLY A 75 -6.01 4.13 -3.27
N ASP A 76 -7.27 4.30 -2.84
CA ASP A 76 -7.99 3.29 -2.06
C ASP A 76 -8.78 2.42 -3.03
N TYR A 77 -8.20 1.26 -3.37
CA TYR A 77 -8.76 0.34 -4.37
C TYR A 77 -9.83 -0.54 -3.74
N VAL A 78 -11.09 -0.28 -4.11
CA VAL A 78 -12.30 -0.81 -3.50
C VAL A 78 -12.50 -0.28 -2.08
N MET A 79 -12.87 0.99 -2.00
CA MET A 79 -13.01 1.71 -0.72
C MET A 79 -14.09 1.15 0.23
N GLY A 80 -15.07 0.40 -0.29
CA GLY A 80 -16.20 -0.11 0.49
C GLY A 80 -16.90 1.00 1.27
N GLY A 81 -17.03 0.86 2.58
CA GLY A 81 -17.62 1.87 3.47
C GLY A 81 -16.73 3.07 3.80
N GLY A 82 -15.52 3.16 3.21
CA GLY A 82 -14.62 4.32 3.32
C GLY A 82 -13.74 4.38 4.57
N TYR A 83 -13.61 3.29 5.32
CA TYR A 83 -12.74 3.22 6.50
C TYR A 83 -11.28 3.61 6.17
N VAL A 84 -10.70 2.98 5.14
CA VAL A 84 -9.32 3.24 4.71
C VAL A 84 -9.21 4.63 4.09
N THR A 85 -10.15 5.03 3.25
CA THR A 85 -10.20 6.38 2.65
C THR A 85 -10.09 7.47 3.70
N ARG A 86 -10.86 7.37 4.81
CA ARG A 86 -10.86 8.38 5.88
C ARG A 86 -9.53 8.43 6.65
N LEU A 87 -8.86 7.29 6.83
CA LEU A 87 -7.51 7.26 7.38
C LEU A 87 -6.50 7.93 6.47
N LEU A 88 -6.51 7.58 5.19
CA LEU A 88 -5.61 8.11 4.17
C LEU A 88 -5.78 9.63 4.02
N ALA A 89 -7.02 10.13 4.01
CA ALA A 89 -7.31 11.56 3.86
C ALA A 89 -6.55 12.41 4.87
N THR A 90 -6.53 12.01 6.15
CA THR A 90 -5.82 12.74 7.20
C THR A 90 -4.33 12.42 7.19
N ALA A 91 -3.92 11.20 6.83
CA ALA A 91 -2.51 10.81 6.76
C ALA A 91 -1.77 11.61 5.69
N VAL A 92 -2.28 11.66 4.46
CA VAL A 92 -1.64 12.43 3.36
C VAL A 92 -1.76 13.96 3.57
N GLY A 93 -2.78 14.41 4.30
CA GLY A 93 -3.01 15.82 4.59
C GLY A 93 -3.47 16.64 3.38
N ALA A 94 -3.56 17.97 3.55
CA ALA A 94 -4.15 18.86 2.56
C ALA A 94 -3.33 19.01 1.26
N ASP A 95 -2.05 18.69 1.30
CA ASP A 95 -1.14 18.75 0.15
C ASP A 95 -1.11 17.43 -0.64
N GLY A 96 -1.63 16.33 -0.04
CA GLY A 96 -1.78 15.03 -0.67
C GLY A 96 -3.15 14.86 -1.34
N LYS A 97 -3.36 13.68 -1.95
CA LYS A 97 -4.62 13.32 -2.59
C LYS A 97 -4.99 11.87 -2.30
N VAL A 98 -6.27 11.62 -2.13
CA VAL A 98 -6.83 10.26 -2.05
C VAL A 98 -7.85 10.07 -3.16
N TYR A 99 -7.67 9.07 -3.98
CA TYR A 99 -8.65 8.60 -4.94
C TYR A 99 -9.42 7.43 -4.32
N ALA A 100 -10.64 7.71 -3.90
CA ALA A 100 -11.55 6.72 -3.30
C ALA A 100 -12.26 5.96 -4.42
N PHE A 101 -11.70 4.83 -4.83
CA PHE A 101 -12.24 4.04 -5.93
C PHE A 101 -13.31 3.06 -5.45
N GLN A 102 -14.51 3.15 -6.06
CA GLN A 102 -15.61 2.21 -5.84
C GLN A 102 -16.02 1.60 -7.17
N PRO A 103 -15.83 0.29 -7.38
CA PRO A 103 -16.19 -0.38 -8.62
C PRO A 103 -17.69 -0.24 -8.94
N THR A 104 -18.02 0.00 -10.20
CA THR A 104 -19.40 0.08 -10.66
C THR A 104 -20.16 -1.21 -10.46
N GLU A 105 -19.49 -2.35 -10.54
CA GLU A 105 -20.03 -3.69 -10.27
C GLU A 105 -20.43 -3.84 -8.80
N PHE A 106 -19.64 -3.30 -7.88
CA PHE A 106 -19.94 -3.34 -6.45
C PHE A 106 -21.13 -2.43 -6.11
N ILE A 107 -21.21 -1.24 -6.73
CA ILE A 107 -22.39 -0.38 -6.61
C ILE A 107 -23.63 -1.06 -7.17
N ALA A 108 -23.50 -1.81 -8.27
CA ALA A 108 -24.63 -2.57 -8.83
C ALA A 108 -25.05 -3.74 -7.92
N PHE A 109 -24.10 -4.37 -7.23
CA PHE A 109 -24.35 -5.45 -6.26
C PHE A 109 -24.98 -4.92 -4.97
N ASN A 110 -24.48 -3.79 -4.44
CA ASN A 110 -24.99 -3.13 -3.24
C ASN A 110 -25.10 -1.61 -3.48
N ALA A 111 -26.34 -1.15 -3.65
CA ALA A 111 -26.64 0.26 -3.97
C ALA A 111 -26.19 1.25 -2.88
N ASP A 112 -25.92 0.80 -1.65
CA ASP A 112 -25.44 1.65 -0.55
C ASP A 112 -24.00 2.14 -0.75
N TYR A 113 -23.17 1.44 -1.51
CA TYR A 113 -21.78 1.81 -1.75
C TYR A 113 -21.64 3.18 -2.44
N GLY A 114 -22.53 3.52 -3.35
CA GLY A 114 -22.52 4.85 -3.98
C GLY A 114 -22.73 5.98 -2.98
N PRO A 115 -23.84 6.00 -2.22
CA PRO A 115 -24.07 6.96 -1.13
C PRO A 115 -22.98 6.99 -0.07
N GLN A 116 -22.40 5.86 0.32
CA GLN A 116 -21.29 5.79 1.28
C GLN A 116 -20.03 6.50 0.75
N GLN A 117 -19.73 6.33 -0.55
CA GLN A 117 -18.64 7.06 -1.19
C GLN A 117 -18.92 8.56 -1.18
N ASP A 118 -20.13 8.99 -1.60
CA ASP A 118 -20.50 10.40 -1.61
C ASP A 118 -20.44 11.03 -0.21
N ASP A 119 -20.85 10.28 0.84
CA ASP A 119 -20.77 10.73 2.22
C ASP A 119 -19.31 10.88 2.69
N THR A 120 -18.46 9.91 2.37
CA THR A 120 -17.05 9.96 2.70
C THR A 120 -16.36 11.15 2.03
N VAL A 121 -16.55 11.36 0.73
CA VAL A 121 -15.97 12.48 -0.02
C VAL A 121 -16.44 13.83 0.51
N ARG A 122 -17.74 13.95 0.84
CA ARG A 122 -18.32 15.19 1.37
C ARG A 122 -17.66 15.65 2.69
N ARG A 123 -17.18 14.73 3.52
CA ARG A 123 -16.46 15.05 4.76
C ARG A 123 -15.15 15.81 4.50
N TYR A 124 -14.60 15.70 3.28
CA TYR A 124 -13.35 16.31 2.83
C TYR A 124 -13.56 17.28 1.65
N SER A 125 -14.76 17.86 1.56
CA SER A 125 -15.13 18.85 0.54
C SER A 125 -15.14 20.26 1.14
N ASP A 126 -15.04 21.27 0.26
CA ASP A 126 -15.20 22.67 0.64
C ASP A 126 -16.68 23.00 0.98
N ASN A 127 -16.95 24.26 1.34
CA ASN A 127 -18.30 24.71 1.69
C ASN A 127 -19.30 24.67 0.51
N ASP A 128 -18.81 24.61 -0.70
CA ASP A 128 -19.61 24.48 -1.94
C ASP A 128 -19.81 23.02 -2.34
N GLY A 129 -19.21 22.06 -1.59
CA GLY A 129 -19.30 20.63 -1.81
C GLY A 129 -18.30 20.10 -2.85
N ASN A 130 -17.30 20.89 -3.24
CA ASN A 130 -16.27 20.40 -4.16
C ASN A 130 -15.21 19.60 -3.42
N PRO A 131 -14.79 18.44 -3.93
CA PRO A 131 -13.68 17.67 -3.36
C PRO A 131 -12.41 18.50 -3.29
N VAL A 132 -11.74 18.50 -2.13
CA VAL A 132 -10.49 19.26 -1.93
C VAL A 132 -9.27 18.36 -2.11
N HIS A 133 -9.24 17.20 -1.44
CA HIS A 133 -8.13 16.25 -1.50
C HIS A 133 -8.58 14.77 -1.47
N VAL A 134 -9.88 14.50 -1.31
CA VAL A 134 -10.45 13.16 -1.46
C VAL A 134 -11.41 13.18 -2.64
N PHE A 135 -11.10 12.41 -3.67
CA PHE A 135 -11.82 12.42 -4.95
C PHE A 135 -12.52 11.09 -5.19
N PRO A 136 -13.83 11.08 -5.51
CA PRO A 136 -14.52 9.85 -5.86
C PRO A 136 -14.09 9.37 -7.23
N LEU A 137 -13.89 8.06 -7.38
CA LEU A 137 -13.63 7.41 -8.65
C LEU A 137 -14.57 6.22 -8.80
N ARG A 138 -15.38 6.20 -9.89
CA ARG A 138 -16.33 5.13 -10.21
C ARG A 138 -16.06 4.65 -11.62
N ALA A 139 -15.64 3.41 -11.75
CA ALA A 139 -15.28 2.79 -13.01
C ALA A 139 -15.39 1.27 -12.88
N PRO A 140 -15.22 0.49 -13.95
CA PRO A 140 -15.12 -0.96 -13.85
C PRO A 140 -13.98 -1.42 -12.92
N LEU A 141 -14.18 -2.53 -12.21
CA LEU A 141 -13.22 -3.09 -11.25
C LEU A 141 -11.81 -3.22 -11.85
N ALA A 142 -11.71 -3.72 -13.07
CA ALA A 142 -10.44 -3.94 -13.75
C ALA A 142 -9.79 -2.66 -14.30
N GLU A 143 -10.56 -1.57 -14.47
CA GLU A 143 -10.10 -0.36 -15.16
C GLU A 143 -10.49 0.90 -14.38
N PRO A 144 -9.88 1.17 -13.21
CA PRO A 144 -10.22 2.32 -12.37
C PRO A 144 -10.08 3.68 -13.06
N GLY A 145 -9.19 3.80 -14.05
CA GLY A 145 -8.98 5.04 -14.79
C GLY A 145 -8.37 6.15 -13.93
N TRP A 146 -7.33 5.85 -13.16
CA TRP A 146 -6.65 6.80 -12.28
C TRP A 146 -6.25 8.07 -13.03
N PRO A 147 -6.57 9.27 -12.50
CA PRO A 147 -6.32 10.54 -13.23
C PRO A 147 -4.84 10.93 -13.32
N GLU A 148 -3.98 10.38 -12.46
CA GLU A 148 -2.55 10.63 -12.39
C GLU A 148 -1.83 9.42 -11.79
N GLN A 149 -0.50 9.41 -11.85
CA GLN A 149 0.29 8.36 -11.19
C GLN A 149 0.28 8.51 -9.67
N LEU A 150 0.24 7.38 -8.99
CA LEU A 150 0.07 7.27 -7.55
C LEU A 150 1.40 6.87 -6.87
N ASP A 151 1.60 7.36 -5.65
CA ASP A 151 2.70 6.92 -4.78
C ASP A 151 2.39 5.55 -4.18
N THR A 152 1.14 5.36 -3.74
CA THR A 152 0.69 4.11 -3.13
C THR A 152 -0.74 3.78 -3.58
N ILE A 153 -0.99 2.50 -3.84
CA ILE A 153 -2.34 1.94 -3.94
C ILE A 153 -2.51 0.96 -2.79
N ILE A 154 -3.64 1.04 -2.09
CA ILE A 154 -3.97 0.12 -1.01
C ILE A 154 -5.29 -0.59 -1.30
N THR A 155 -5.34 -1.89 -1.05
CA THR A 155 -6.56 -2.70 -1.10
C THR A 155 -6.66 -3.57 0.15
N VAL A 156 -7.84 -3.57 0.77
CA VAL A 156 -8.05 -4.28 2.04
C VAL A 156 -9.28 -5.17 1.94
N MET A 157 -9.05 -6.48 1.98
CA MET A 157 -10.08 -7.54 1.93
C MET A 157 -10.93 -7.54 0.65
N ASN A 158 -10.32 -7.17 -0.51
CA ASN A 158 -10.99 -7.13 -1.80
C ASN A 158 -10.12 -7.63 -2.97
N PHE A 159 -8.88 -8.05 -2.72
CA PHE A 159 -8.01 -8.52 -3.80
C PHE A 159 -8.46 -9.88 -4.36
N HIS A 160 -9.01 -10.75 -3.50
CA HIS A 160 -9.62 -12.02 -3.91
C HIS A 160 -10.81 -11.82 -4.85
N ASP A 161 -11.51 -10.67 -4.78
CA ASP A 161 -12.65 -10.38 -5.66
C ASP A 161 -12.27 -10.28 -7.14
N LEU A 162 -10.99 -10.06 -7.45
CA LEU A 162 -10.49 -10.07 -8.83
C LEU A 162 -10.64 -11.43 -9.51
N TYR A 163 -10.80 -12.51 -8.74
CA TYR A 163 -10.89 -13.89 -9.21
C TYR A 163 -12.32 -14.47 -9.15
N LEU A 164 -13.33 -13.63 -8.91
CA LEU A 164 -14.72 -14.09 -8.86
C LEU A 164 -15.21 -14.47 -10.26
N GLU A 165 -15.88 -15.61 -10.35
CA GLU A 165 -16.37 -16.19 -11.62
C GLU A 165 -17.47 -15.37 -12.33
N ASN A 166 -18.11 -14.44 -11.61
CA ASN A 166 -19.09 -13.52 -12.18
C ASN A 166 -18.46 -12.35 -12.94
N PHE A 167 -17.14 -12.19 -12.91
CA PHE A 167 -16.38 -11.25 -13.71
C PHE A 167 -15.77 -11.91 -14.95
N PRO A 168 -15.35 -11.13 -15.96
CA PRO A 168 -14.57 -11.67 -17.10
C PRO A 168 -13.31 -12.42 -16.63
N GLU A 169 -12.93 -13.47 -17.35
CA GLU A 169 -11.79 -14.33 -17.00
C GLU A 169 -10.45 -13.58 -16.89
N ASP A 170 -10.31 -12.47 -17.64
CA ASP A 170 -9.11 -11.63 -17.66
C ASP A 170 -9.14 -10.48 -16.63
N THR A 171 -10.18 -10.39 -15.79
CA THR A 171 -10.35 -9.30 -14.80
C THR A 171 -9.13 -9.15 -13.90
N ALA A 172 -8.64 -10.24 -13.30
CA ALA A 172 -7.48 -10.19 -12.41
C ALA A 172 -6.22 -9.71 -13.16
N THR A 173 -5.96 -10.26 -14.34
CA THR A 173 -4.78 -9.89 -15.13
C THR A 173 -4.83 -8.42 -15.57
N THR A 174 -5.99 -7.95 -16.04
CA THR A 174 -6.21 -6.57 -16.47
C THR A 174 -6.08 -5.59 -15.30
N ALA A 175 -6.73 -5.90 -14.17
CA ALA A 175 -6.68 -5.08 -12.97
C ALA A 175 -5.25 -4.94 -12.44
N ILE A 176 -4.52 -6.06 -12.27
CA ILE A 176 -3.16 -6.05 -11.71
C ILE A 176 -2.20 -5.28 -12.62
N ALA A 177 -2.29 -5.47 -13.95
CA ALA A 177 -1.51 -4.67 -14.90
C ALA A 177 -1.85 -3.17 -14.80
N GLY A 178 -3.14 -2.82 -14.68
CA GLY A 178 -3.59 -1.44 -14.50
C GLY A 178 -3.12 -0.81 -13.19
N LEU A 179 -3.07 -1.59 -12.10
CA LEU A 179 -2.52 -1.13 -10.81
C LEU A 179 -1.00 -0.88 -10.92
N TYR A 180 -0.27 -1.77 -11.63
CA TYR A 180 1.14 -1.57 -11.89
C TYR A 180 1.41 -0.30 -12.70
N ASP A 181 0.68 -0.09 -13.78
CA ASP A 181 0.85 1.06 -14.67
C ASP A 181 0.52 2.38 -13.95
N ALA A 182 -0.46 2.37 -13.07
CA ALA A 182 -0.91 3.53 -12.29
C ALA A 182 0.11 4.02 -11.26
N LEU A 183 0.99 3.15 -10.79
CA LEU A 183 2.01 3.53 -9.82
C LEU A 183 3.17 4.28 -10.47
N LYS A 184 3.72 5.26 -9.76
CA LYS A 184 5.02 5.86 -10.07
C LYS A 184 6.13 4.80 -10.02
N PRO A 185 7.26 4.95 -10.74
CA PRO A 185 8.47 4.18 -10.43
C PRO A 185 8.79 4.32 -8.93
N GLY A 186 9.12 3.22 -8.26
CA GLY A 186 9.30 3.19 -6.81
C GLY A 186 8.02 3.22 -5.98
N GLY A 187 6.83 3.33 -6.58
CA GLY A 187 5.54 3.31 -5.89
C GLY A 187 5.15 1.92 -5.37
N SER A 188 4.20 1.88 -4.43
CA SER A 188 3.81 0.66 -3.72
C SER A 188 2.37 0.23 -3.96
N LEU A 189 2.15 -1.09 -4.06
CA LEU A 189 0.83 -1.71 -3.90
C LEU A 189 0.80 -2.45 -2.55
N VAL A 190 -0.12 -2.06 -1.67
CA VAL A 190 -0.35 -2.72 -0.38
C VAL A 190 -1.60 -3.59 -0.50
N VAL A 191 -1.44 -4.87 -0.21
CA VAL A 191 -2.51 -5.87 -0.26
C VAL A 191 -2.70 -6.47 1.13
N ILE A 192 -3.89 -6.30 1.69
CA ILE A 192 -4.36 -7.01 2.88
C ILE A 192 -5.53 -7.87 2.45
N ASP A 193 -5.45 -9.20 2.64
CA ASP A 193 -6.57 -10.05 2.25
C ASP A 193 -6.65 -11.36 3.04
N HIS A 194 -7.83 -11.96 3.08
CA HIS A 194 -8.12 -13.21 3.76
C HIS A 194 -7.40 -14.39 3.10
N LEU A 195 -6.58 -15.10 3.85
CA LEU A 195 -5.86 -16.26 3.34
C LEU A 195 -6.76 -17.50 3.23
N ALA A 196 -6.65 -18.15 2.10
CA ALA A 196 -7.12 -19.53 1.90
C ALA A 196 -6.05 -20.54 2.30
N ALA A 197 -6.42 -21.81 2.41
CA ALA A 197 -5.46 -22.91 2.53
C ALA A 197 -4.57 -22.96 1.28
N GLU A 198 -3.30 -23.33 1.47
CA GLU A 198 -2.33 -23.47 0.38
C GLU A 198 -2.83 -24.44 -0.70
N GLY A 199 -2.74 -24.05 -1.95
CA GLY A 199 -3.14 -24.85 -3.11
C GLY A 199 -4.65 -24.91 -3.36
N SER A 200 -5.45 -24.04 -2.72
CA SER A 200 -6.90 -23.95 -2.98
C SER A 200 -7.23 -23.34 -4.34
N GLY A 201 -6.27 -22.63 -4.96
CA GLY A 201 -6.46 -21.98 -6.24
C GLY A 201 -7.50 -20.87 -6.23
N ILE A 202 -7.92 -20.43 -7.42
CA ILE A 202 -8.92 -19.35 -7.58
C ILE A 202 -10.32 -19.74 -7.07
N GLU A 203 -10.61 -21.02 -6.92
CA GLU A 203 -11.88 -21.51 -6.41
C GLU A 203 -12.17 -21.03 -4.98
N ALA A 204 -11.12 -20.78 -4.19
CA ALA A 204 -11.26 -20.24 -2.84
C ALA A 204 -11.88 -18.83 -2.81
N ALA A 205 -11.65 -18.00 -3.83
CA ALA A 205 -12.28 -16.70 -3.95
C ALA A 205 -13.81 -16.84 -4.09
N ASN A 206 -14.25 -17.79 -4.92
CA ASN A 206 -15.67 -18.01 -5.21
C ASN A 206 -16.44 -18.66 -4.07
N THR A 207 -15.82 -19.59 -3.36
CA THR A 207 -16.51 -20.41 -2.35
C THR A 207 -16.34 -19.90 -0.93
N LEU A 208 -15.18 -19.31 -0.63
CA LEU A 208 -14.77 -18.95 0.71
C LEU A 208 -14.55 -17.43 0.90
N HIS A 209 -14.53 -16.63 -0.17
CA HIS A 209 -14.06 -15.25 -0.20
C HIS A 209 -12.66 -15.12 0.41
N ARG A 210 -11.75 -15.95 -0.07
CA ARG A 210 -10.36 -16.03 0.38
C ARG A 210 -9.39 -16.08 -0.78
N LEU A 211 -8.19 -15.59 -0.55
CA LEU A 211 -7.10 -15.55 -1.51
C LEU A 211 -6.14 -16.72 -1.33
N ASP A 212 -5.90 -17.50 -2.37
CA ASP A 212 -4.73 -18.37 -2.42
C ASP A 212 -3.47 -17.51 -2.62
N ALA A 213 -2.60 -17.52 -1.62
CA ALA A 213 -1.40 -16.67 -1.59
C ALA A 213 -0.49 -16.88 -2.81
N GLN A 214 -0.35 -18.13 -3.29
CA GLN A 214 0.55 -18.41 -4.41
C GLN A 214 -0.02 -17.89 -5.72
N VAL A 215 -1.34 -18.04 -5.93
CA VAL A 215 -2.02 -17.48 -7.13
C VAL A 215 -1.82 -15.98 -7.23
N ALA A 216 -2.00 -15.27 -6.12
CA ALA A 216 -1.82 -13.81 -6.11
C ALA A 216 -0.35 -13.41 -6.30
N ARG A 217 0.59 -14.10 -5.66
CA ARG A 217 2.03 -13.84 -5.83
C ARG A 217 2.45 -13.99 -7.30
N ASP A 218 2.09 -15.12 -7.91
CA ASP A 218 2.45 -15.39 -9.30
C ASP A 218 1.89 -14.31 -10.24
N ALA A 219 0.66 -13.85 -10.00
CA ALA A 219 0.04 -12.80 -10.81
C ALA A 219 0.71 -11.43 -10.63
N LEU A 220 1.07 -11.05 -9.40
CA LEU A 220 1.76 -9.80 -9.10
C LEU A 220 3.18 -9.78 -9.66
N GLU A 221 3.92 -10.88 -9.49
CA GLU A 221 5.27 -11.04 -10.07
C GLU A 221 5.24 -11.03 -11.61
N ALA A 222 4.25 -11.68 -12.22
CA ALA A 222 4.07 -11.67 -13.67
C ALA A 222 3.78 -10.27 -14.22
N ALA A 223 3.14 -9.40 -13.45
CA ALA A 223 2.90 -8.00 -13.79
C ALA A 223 4.16 -7.11 -13.59
N GLY A 224 5.21 -7.62 -12.95
CA GLY A 224 6.47 -6.91 -12.73
C GLY A 224 6.66 -6.33 -11.33
N PHE A 225 5.73 -6.58 -10.41
CA PHE A 225 5.92 -6.20 -9.01
C PHE A 225 7.02 -7.02 -8.33
N VAL A 226 7.68 -6.42 -7.36
CA VAL A 226 8.65 -7.10 -6.48
C VAL A 226 8.11 -7.04 -5.05
N LEU A 227 8.00 -8.20 -4.39
CA LEU A 227 7.61 -8.24 -2.97
C LEU A 227 8.70 -7.58 -2.14
N GLU A 228 8.37 -6.48 -1.48
CA GLU A 228 9.28 -5.73 -0.63
C GLU A 228 9.17 -6.17 0.83
N GLU A 229 7.95 -6.36 1.31
CA GLU A 229 7.71 -6.73 2.70
C GLU A 229 6.44 -7.57 2.84
N GLU A 230 6.51 -8.57 3.72
CA GLU A 230 5.39 -9.35 4.22
C GLU A 230 5.34 -9.22 5.74
N SER A 231 4.17 -8.98 6.30
CA SER A 231 4.00 -8.74 7.75
C SER A 231 2.95 -9.68 8.35
N ASP A 232 3.22 -10.11 9.58
CA ASP A 232 2.27 -10.85 10.42
C ASP A 232 1.23 -9.95 11.11
N LEU A 233 1.07 -8.71 10.65
CA LEU A 233 0.19 -7.70 11.27
C LEU A 233 -1.23 -8.23 11.51
N TYR A 234 -1.76 -8.99 10.58
CA TYR A 234 -3.11 -9.57 10.63
C TYR A 234 -3.11 -11.09 10.68
N ALA A 235 -1.99 -11.70 11.06
CA ALA A 235 -1.90 -13.15 11.17
C ALA A 235 -2.79 -13.67 12.30
N ASN A 236 -3.56 -14.71 12.00
CA ASN A 236 -4.35 -15.47 12.97
C ASN A 236 -4.15 -16.97 12.74
N PRO A 237 -3.21 -17.62 13.45
CA PRO A 237 -2.90 -19.04 13.26
C PRO A 237 -4.04 -19.96 13.69
N ASP A 238 -5.04 -19.47 14.41
CA ASP A 238 -6.20 -20.24 14.85
C ASP A 238 -7.29 -20.34 13.75
N ASP A 239 -7.19 -19.53 12.68
CA ASP A 239 -8.11 -19.63 11.53
C ASP A 239 -7.77 -20.87 10.68
N PRO A 240 -8.73 -21.77 10.42
CA PRO A 240 -8.50 -22.97 9.61
C PRO A 240 -8.27 -22.65 8.12
N ARG A 241 -8.53 -21.45 7.65
CA ARG A 241 -8.42 -20.98 6.25
C ARG A 241 -9.30 -21.76 5.24
N THR A 242 -10.25 -22.58 5.73
CA THR A 242 -11.10 -23.47 4.93
C THR A 242 -12.59 -23.20 5.09
N ALA A 243 -12.97 -22.24 5.94
CA ALA A 243 -14.34 -21.78 6.14
C ALA A 243 -14.57 -20.45 5.40
N ASN A 244 -15.82 -20.20 4.99
CA ASN A 244 -16.20 -18.93 4.39
C ASN A 244 -15.99 -17.77 5.40
N VAL A 245 -15.48 -16.64 4.94
CA VAL A 245 -15.15 -15.48 5.82
C VAL A 245 -16.37 -14.87 6.51
N PHE A 246 -17.58 -15.15 6.00
CA PHE A 246 -18.85 -14.68 6.56
C PHE A 246 -19.48 -15.66 7.55
N ASP A 247 -18.93 -16.86 7.72
CA ASP A 247 -19.47 -17.88 8.63
C ASP A 247 -19.40 -17.41 10.08
N ASP A 248 -20.38 -17.85 10.89
CA ASP A 248 -20.42 -17.58 12.33
C ASP A 248 -19.15 -18.12 13.01
N GLY A 249 -18.49 -17.27 13.81
CA GLY A 249 -17.24 -17.60 14.50
C GLY A 249 -15.96 -17.47 13.64
N ILE A 250 -16.09 -17.19 12.34
CA ILE A 250 -14.98 -16.91 11.42
C ILE A 250 -14.91 -15.42 11.11
N ARG A 251 -16.05 -14.77 10.97
CA ARG A 251 -16.14 -13.36 10.62
C ARG A 251 -15.36 -12.49 11.61
N GLY A 252 -14.39 -11.72 11.08
CA GLY A 252 -13.49 -10.87 11.88
C GLY A 252 -12.37 -11.63 12.60
N GLN A 253 -12.26 -12.97 12.38
CA GLN A 253 -11.21 -13.83 12.96
C GLN A 253 -10.39 -14.55 11.89
N THR A 254 -10.45 -14.10 10.65
CA THR A 254 -9.69 -14.69 9.55
C THR A 254 -8.21 -14.40 9.67
N ASP A 255 -7.39 -15.35 9.25
CA ASP A 255 -5.99 -15.12 8.98
C ASP A 255 -5.84 -14.32 7.69
N GLN A 256 -5.01 -13.28 7.71
CA GLN A 256 -4.87 -12.38 6.57
C GLN A 256 -3.40 -12.15 6.26
N VAL A 257 -3.10 -12.07 4.98
CA VAL A 257 -1.81 -11.60 4.51
C VAL A 257 -1.74 -10.07 4.58
N ALA A 258 -0.55 -9.55 4.83
CA ALA A 258 -0.22 -8.15 4.65
C ALA A 258 1.05 -8.07 3.80
N TRP A 259 0.91 -7.63 2.57
CA TRP A 259 2.00 -7.49 1.60
C TRP A 259 2.17 -6.06 1.15
N ARG A 260 3.43 -5.61 1.04
CA ARG A 260 3.81 -4.42 0.30
C ARG A 260 4.65 -4.84 -0.91
N TRP A 261 4.11 -4.58 -2.09
CA TRP A 261 4.72 -4.82 -3.38
C TRP A 261 5.24 -3.52 -3.97
N ARG A 262 6.42 -3.54 -4.55
CA ARG A 262 7.07 -2.37 -5.13
C ARG A 262 7.06 -2.46 -6.66
N LYS A 263 6.70 -1.35 -7.32
CA LYS A 263 7.05 -1.14 -8.72
C LYS A 263 8.51 -0.71 -8.77
N PRO A 264 9.42 -1.44 -9.43
CA PRO A 264 10.82 -1.03 -9.58
C PRO A 264 10.98 0.37 -10.19
N GLU A 265 12.15 0.99 -9.89
CA GLU A 265 12.53 2.29 -10.44
C GLU A 265 12.65 2.28 -11.97
#